data_ce3a3540e99ee160ef1787f556781194
#
_entry.id   ce3a3540e99ee160ef1787f556781194
#
_cell.length_a   1.000
_cell.length_b   1.000
_cell.length_c   1.000
_cell.angle_alpha   90.00
_cell.angle_beta   90.00
_cell.angle_gamma   90.00
#
_symmetry.space_group_name_H-M   'P 1'
#
loop_
_entity.id
_entity.type
_entity.pdbx_description
1 polymer ?
#
loop_
_entity_poly.entity_id
_entity_poly.type
_entity_poly.pdbx_seq_one_letter_code
_entity_poly.pdbx_strand_id
1 'polypeptide(L)'
;MDALLSVNWIALLVLMIALLSFKALNWIAYRVNWTVVILISMVIGAVIGVVFASEGNTYLVWLNLIGQAYVKLIKALVAPVILVSVISGLISLNDKEKMKKIGTKSVFWLLITSVTAIVVTLVVGAVTNIGKGAGAVFADISSVTEATLSAYQEMETSFDTILLNLVPSNIAADLAADNIVAIIIIAVAVAVAYVSISSEEGEDKVLVIKKLIEAVKKVIFNILAYVIDLTPYAVLCLTACSASQLLSDKEALYSLYFLL
;
A
#
# COMPACT_ATOMS: atom_id res chain seq x y z
N MET A 1 -21.79 -9.96 -27.74
CA MET A 1 -23.02 -9.18 -27.46
C MET A 1 -23.82 -9.82 -26.32
N ASP A 2 -23.58 -11.11 -26.06
CA ASP A 2 -24.28 -11.88 -25.01
C ASP A 2 -23.78 -11.60 -23.55
N ALA A 3 -22.61 -11.03 -23.38
CA ALA A 3 -22.08 -10.66 -22.06
C ALA A 3 -22.78 -9.45 -21.42
N LEU A 4 -23.54 -8.66 -22.19
CA LEU A 4 -24.32 -7.53 -21.69
C LEU A 4 -25.75 -7.93 -21.28
N LEU A 5 -26.21 -9.11 -21.68
CA LEU A 5 -27.55 -9.60 -21.40
C LEU A 5 -27.67 -10.45 -20.12
N SER A 6 -26.55 -10.87 -19.54
CA SER A 6 -26.52 -11.50 -18.21
C SER A 6 -26.28 -10.45 -17.11
N VAL A 7 -27.11 -9.42 -17.07
CA VAL A 7 -27.07 -8.46 -15.97
C VAL A 7 -27.42 -9.20 -14.67
N ASN A 8 -26.43 -9.38 -13.80
CA ASN A 8 -26.67 -9.97 -12.50
C ASN A 8 -27.43 -8.97 -11.63
N TRP A 9 -28.76 -9.12 -11.55
CA TRP A 9 -29.63 -8.22 -10.78
C TRP A 9 -29.22 -8.12 -9.31
N ILE A 10 -28.64 -9.20 -8.76
CA ILE A 10 -28.12 -9.19 -7.38
C ILE A 10 -26.92 -8.26 -7.28
N ALA A 11 -25.99 -8.28 -8.24
CA ALA A 11 -24.84 -7.38 -8.25
C ALA A 11 -25.28 -5.90 -8.36
N LEU A 12 -26.33 -5.58 -9.12
CA LEU A 12 -26.89 -4.23 -9.18
C LEU A 12 -27.56 -3.83 -7.85
N LEU A 13 -28.27 -4.76 -7.21
CA LEU A 13 -28.86 -4.51 -5.89
C LEU A 13 -27.78 -4.24 -4.85
N VAL A 14 -26.69 -5.02 -4.84
CA VAL A 14 -25.55 -4.79 -3.94
C VAL A 14 -24.90 -3.44 -4.20
N LEU A 15 -24.74 -3.06 -5.47
CA LEU A 15 -24.24 -1.72 -5.84
C LEU A 15 -25.15 -0.63 -5.30
N MET A 16 -26.48 -0.76 -5.41
CA MET A 16 -27.44 0.21 -4.86
C MET A 16 -27.32 0.33 -3.34
N ILE A 17 -27.19 -0.81 -2.62
CA ILE A 17 -26.96 -0.82 -1.18
C ILE A 17 -25.66 -0.10 -0.83
N ALA A 18 -24.58 -0.34 -1.59
CA ALA A 18 -23.29 0.32 -1.38
C ALA A 18 -23.40 1.85 -1.60
N LEU A 19 -24.07 2.29 -2.64
CA LEU A 19 -24.28 3.72 -2.90
C LEU A 19 -25.12 4.41 -1.80
N LEU A 20 -26.13 3.73 -1.28
CA LEU A 20 -26.89 4.22 -0.12
C LEU A 20 -26.00 4.29 1.13
N SER A 21 -25.16 3.28 1.35
CA SER A 21 -24.17 3.27 2.44
C SER A 21 -23.16 4.40 2.30
N PHE A 22 -22.70 4.71 1.09
CA PHE A 22 -21.82 5.86 0.83
C PHE A 22 -22.49 7.20 1.20
N LYS A 23 -23.76 7.36 0.86
CA LYS A 23 -24.51 8.57 1.24
C LYS A 23 -24.67 8.68 2.76
N ALA A 24 -24.94 7.57 3.44
CA ALA A 24 -25.01 7.51 4.88
C ALA A 24 -23.67 7.83 5.55
N LEU A 25 -22.57 7.25 5.05
CA LEU A 25 -21.22 7.52 5.53
C LEU A 25 -20.83 8.99 5.37
N ASN A 26 -21.16 9.60 4.22
CA ASN A 26 -20.91 11.01 4.01
C ASN A 26 -21.68 11.88 5.02
N TRP A 27 -22.93 11.56 5.32
CA TRP A 27 -23.72 12.25 6.33
C TRP A 27 -23.13 12.09 7.75
N ILE A 28 -22.64 10.89 8.08
CA ILE A 28 -21.99 10.59 9.36
C ILE A 28 -20.66 11.33 9.47
N ALA A 29 -19.89 11.43 8.38
CA ALA A 29 -18.58 12.09 8.34
C ALA A 29 -18.60 13.54 8.80
N TYR A 30 -19.74 14.24 8.66
CA TYR A 30 -19.91 15.60 9.19
C TYR A 30 -20.07 15.67 10.72
N ARG A 31 -20.34 14.54 11.38
CA ARG A 31 -20.67 14.49 12.82
C ARG A 31 -19.67 13.75 13.68
N VAL A 32 -18.78 12.96 13.08
CA VAL A 32 -17.88 12.02 13.78
C VAL A 32 -16.48 12.16 13.26
N ASN A 33 -15.49 11.76 14.09
CA ASN A 33 -14.09 11.76 13.70
C ASN A 33 -13.84 10.82 12.49
N TRP A 34 -12.97 11.23 11.59
CA TRP A 34 -12.58 10.48 10.39
C TRP A 34 -12.26 9.01 10.64
N THR A 35 -11.51 8.71 11.71
CA THR A 35 -11.17 7.33 12.10
C THR A 35 -12.42 6.49 12.38
N VAL A 36 -13.42 7.05 13.04
CA VAL A 36 -14.67 6.35 13.36
C VAL A 36 -15.46 6.07 12.08
N VAL A 37 -15.45 6.99 11.11
CA VAL A 37 -16.09 6.77 9.80
C VAL A 37 -15.48 5.57 9.08
N ILE A 38 -14.15 5.44 9.10
CA ILE A 38 -13.45 4.28 8.50
C ILE A 38 -13.83 2.97 9.21
N LEU A 39 -13.89 2.97 10.55
CA LEU A 39 -14.31 1.78 11.31
C LEU A 39 -15.76 1.38 11.00
N ILE A 40 -16.66 2.35 10.92
CA ILE A 40 -18.05 2.11 10.51
C ILE A 40 -18.10 1.54 9.09
N SER A 41 -17.34 2.11 8.17
CA SER A 41 -17.24 1.61 6.78
C SER A 41 -16.78 0.17 6.72
N MET A 42 -15.80 -0.20 7.55
CA MET A 42 -15.29 -1.56 7.65
C MET A 42 -16.37 -2.53 8.14
N VAL A 43 -17.12 -2.16 9.19
CA VAL A 43 -18.21 -2.99 9.72
C VAL A 43 -19.34 -3.15 8.69
N ILE A 44 -19.78 -2.07 8.06
CA ILE A 44 -20.81 -2.12 7.01
C ILE A 44 -20.34 -2.99 5.83
N GLY A 45 -19.10 -2.81 5.38
CA GLY A 45 -18.50 -3.63 4.32
C GLY A 45 -18.49 -5.11 4.69
N ALA A 46 -18.05 -5.45 5.90
CA ALA A 46 -18.03 -6.83 6.37
C ALA A 46 -19.44 -7.44 6.37
N VAL A 47 -20.45 -6.71 6.86
CA VAL A 47 -21.85 -7.18 6.85
C VAL A 47 -22.35 -7.43 5.43
N ILE A 48 -22.09 -6.50 4.48
CA ILE A 48 -22.47 -6.67 3.08
C ILE A 48 -21.75 -7.91 2.50
N GLY A 49 -20.47 -8.09 2.77
CA GLY A 49 -19.69 -9.22 2.29
C GLY A 49 -20.22 -10.57 2.81
N VAL A 50 -20.60 -10.62 4.08
CA VAL A 50 -21.18 -11.84 4.69
C VAL A 50 -22.55 -12.15 4.10
N VAL A 51 -23.43 -11.15 3.99
CA VAL A 51 -24.82 -11.33 3.48
C VAL A 51 -24.86 -11.74 2.01
N PHE A 52 -23.95 -11.20 1.20
CA PHE A 52 -23.86 -11.45 -0.24
C PHE A 52 -22.65 -12.31 -0.61
N ALA A 53 -22.18 -13.17 0.30
CA ALA A 53 -21.10 -14.09 0.05
C ALA A 53 -21.42 -14.99 -1.14
N SER A 54 -20.47 -15.09 -2.08
CA SER A 54 -20.62 -15.90 -3.29
C SER A 54 -19.25 -16.32 -3.81
N GLU A 55 -19.17 -17.51 -4.39
CA GLU A 55 -17.95 -17.99 -5.03
C GLU A 55 -17.45 -16.99 -6.07
N GLY A 56 -16.14 -16.66 -6.00
CA GLY A 56 -15.51 -15.72 -6.91
C GLY A 56 -16.00 -14.27 -6.81
N ASN A 57 -16.69 -13.89 -5.71
CA ASN A 57 -17.25 -12.54 -5.53
C ASN A 57 -18.20 -12.09 -6.66
N THR A 58 -18.94 -13.02 -7.26
CA THR A 58 -19.78 -12.74 -8.43
C THR A 58 -20.82 -11.65 -8.17
N TYR A 59 -21.34 -11.54 -6.94
CA TYR A 59 -22.29 -10.49 -6.56
C TYR A 59 -21.64 -9.17 -6.16
N LEU A 60 -20.33 -9.19 -5.85
CA LEU A 60 -19.57 -8.03 -5.39
C LEU A 60 -18.66 -7.44 -6.49
N VAL A 61 -18.84 -7.78 -7.76
CA VAL A 61 -18.00 -7.37 -8.89
C VAL A 61 -17.82 -5.85 -8.94
N TRP A 62 -18.89 -5.08 -8.76
CA TRP A 62 -18.85 -3.63 -8.78
C TRP A 62 -18.12 -3.05 -7.57
N LEU A 63 -18.29 -3.64 -6.39
CA LEU A 63 -17.56 -3.22 -5.20
C LEU A 63 -16.06 -3.52 -5.34
N ASN A 64 -15.73 -4.70 -5.88
CA ASN A 64 -14.36 -5.06 -6.16
C ASN A 64 -13.72 -4.08 -7.16
N LEU A 65 -14.43 -3.71 -8.22
CA LEU A 65 -13.95 -2.71 -9.18
C LEU A 65 -13.63 -1.37 -8.50
N ILE A 66 -14.54 -0.86 -7.67
CA ILE A 66 -14.36 0.42 -6.95
C ILE A 66 -13.17 0.31 -5.99
N GLY A 67 -13.09 -0.77 -5.21
CA GLY A 67 -12.00 -1.00 -4.26
C GLY A 67 -10.64 -1.11 -4.96
N GLN A 68 -10.55 -1.88 -6.05
CA GLN A 68 -9.32 -2.03 -6.83
C GLN A 68 -8.92 -0.73 -7.55
N ALA A 69 -9.88 0.05 -8.04
CA ALA A 69 -9.61 1.35 -8.63
C ALA A 69 -8.96 2.30 -7.60
N TYR A 70 -9.47 2.33 -6.37
CA TYR A 70 -8.87 3.10 -5.28
C TYR A 70 -7.43 2.65 -4.97
N VAL A 71 -7.19 1.33 -4.87
CA VAL A 71 -5.83 0.80 -4.63
C VAL A 71 -4.88 1.21 -5.75
N LYS A 72 -5.33 1.18 -7.01
CA LYS A 72 -4.53 1.65 -8.15
C LYS A 72 -4.23 3.15 -8.07
N LEU A 73 -5.21 3.97 -7.66
CA LEU A 73 -5.00 5.42 -7.48
C LEU A 73 -3.96 5.71 -6.39
N ILE A 74 -4.04 5.03 -5.24
CA ILE A 74 -3.03 5.17 -4.18
C ILE A 74 -1.65 4.75 -4.69
N LYS A 75 -1.54 3.58 -5.34
CA LYS A 75 -0.27 3.10 -5.88
C LYS A 75 0.34 4.09 -6.87
N ALA A 76 -0.46 4.67 -7.76
CA ALA A 76 0.01 5.65 -8.74
C ALA A 76 0.61 6.92 -8.09
N LEU A 77 0.22 7.25 -6.87
CA LEU A 77 0.72 8.42 -6.14
C LEU A 77 1.95 8.14 -5.27
N VAL A 78 2.21 6.87 -4.92
CA VAL A 78 3.29 6.50 -3.99
C VAL A 78 4.66 6.99 -4.50
N ALA A 79 5.02 6.64 -5.71
CA ALA A 79 6.31 6.98 -6.29
C ALA A 79 6.54 8.51 -6.43
N PRO A 80 5.61 9.30 -6.99
CA PRO A 80 5.74 10.76 -7.03
C PRO A 80 5.79 11.42 -5.65
N VAL A 81 4.99 10.95 -4.69
CA VAL A 81 4.97 11.47 -3.30
C VAL A 81 6.32 11.25 -2.64
N ILE A 82 6.89 10.04 -2.75
CA ILE A 82 8.18 9.72 -2.16
C ILE A 82 9.26 10.60 -2.78
N LEU A 83 9.31 10.69 -4.11
CA LEU A 83 10.32 11.47 -4.83
C LEU A 83 10.34 12.94 -4.35
N VAL A 84 9.20 13.63 -4.43
CA VAL A 84 9.16 15.06 -4.07
C VAL A 84 9.33 15.29 -2.56
N SER A 85 8.88 14.36 -1.72
CA SER A 85 9.01 14.49 -0.26
C SER A 85 10.44 14.36 0.19
N VAL A 86 11.17 13.36 -0.34
CA VAL A 86 12.57 13.13 0.01
C VAL A 86 13.43 14.29 -0.48
N ILE A 87 13.26 14.72 -1.75
CA ILE A 87 14.01 15.86 -2.29
C ILE A 87 13.72 17.12 -1.45
N SER A 88 12.45 17.46 -1.25
CA SER A 88 12.06 18.66 -0.48
C SER A 88 12.58 18.61 0.96
N GLY A 89 12.50 17.44 1.60
CA GLY A 89 12.99 17.26 2.97
C GLY A 89 14.49 17.46 3.09
N LEU A 90 15.27 16.89 2.19
CA LEU A 90 16.74 17.00 2.20
C LEU A 90 17.22 18.41 1.82
N ILE A 91 16.62 19.04 0.81
CA ILE A 91 16.93 20.42 0.42
C ILE A 91 16.68 21.39 1.57
N SER A 92 15.66 21.15 2.40
CA SER A 92 15.33 22.01 3.53
C SER A 92 16.42 22.05 4.61
N LEU A 93 17.32 21.06 4.65
CA LEU A 93 18.44 21.02 5.62
C LEU A 93 19.54 22.03 5.30
N ASN A 94 19.68 22.42 4.04
CA ASN A 94 20.59 23.45 3.51
C ASN A 94 22.06 23.33 3.96
N ASP A 95 22.51 22.13 4.36
CA ASP A 95 23.83 21.86 4.95
C ASP A 95 24.24 20.43 4.69
N LYS A 96 25.35 20.21 3.99
CA LYS A 96 25.90 18.89 3.64
C LYS A 96 26.21 18.04 4.89
N GLU A 97 26.77 18.64 5.93
CA GLU A 97 27.12 17.90 7.15
C GLU A 97 25.87 17.44 7.93
N LYS A 98 24.88 18.32 8.06
CA LYS A 98 23.60 17.98 8.69
C LYS A 98 22.89 16.88 7.91
N MET A 99 22.86 16.97 6.57
CA MET A 99 22.26 15.97 5.72
C MET A 99 22.91 14.60 5.88
N LYS A 100 24.26 14.53 5.87
CA LYS A 100 25.02 13.31 6.12
C LYS A 100 24.74 12.73 7.51
N LYS A 101 24.79 13.58 8.56
CA LYS A 101 24.57 13.16 9.94
C LYS A 101 23.14 12.63 10.16
N ILE A 102 22.13 13.33 9.66
CA ILE A 102 20.73 12.92 9.79
C ILE A 102 20.48 11.64 8.96
N GLY A 103 20.96 11.59 7.72
CA GLY A 103 20.80 10.42 6.85
C GLY A 103 21.41 9.16 7.48
N THR A 104 22.68 9.22 7.90
CA THR A 104 23.36 8.08 8.52
C THR A 104 22.65 7.65 9.81
N LYS A 105 22.25 8.60 10.66
CA LYS A 105 21.54 8.29 11.90
C LYS A 105 20.17 7.68 11.65
N SER A 106 19.45 8.16 10.64
CA SER A 106 18.14 7.62 10.27
C SER A 106 18.25 6.17 9.77
N VAL A 107 19.19 5.89 8.87
CA VAL A 107 19.45 4.52 8.37
C VAL A 107 19.84 3.59 9.52
N PHE A 108 20.72 4.02 10.42
CA PHE A 108 21.12 3.24 11.58
C PHE A 108 19.92 2.86 12.49
N TRP A 109 19.08 3.85 12.82
CA TRP A 109 17.90 3.60 13.65
C TRP A 109 16.86 2.73 12.93
N LEU A 110 16.72 2.89 11.63
CA LEU A 110 15.82 2.07 10.81
C LEU A 110 16.27 0.61 10.80
N LEU A 111 17.57 0.34 10.66
CA LEU A 111 18.13 -1.02 10.75
C LEU A 111 17.91 -1.63 12.14
N ILE A 112 18.17 -0.87 13.21
CA ILE A 112 17.95 -1.35 14.59
C ILE A 112 16.47 -1.72 14.79
N THR A 113 15.55 -0.83 14.41
CA THR A 113 14.11 -1.10 14.58
C THR A 113 13.65 -2.29 13.76
N SER A 114 14.18 -2.48 12.54
CA SER A 114 13.88 -3.64 11.70
C SER A 114 14.37 -4.94 12.33
N VAL A 115 15.62 -4.98 12.79
CA VAL A 115 16.17 -6.16 13.48
C VAL A 115 15.38 -6.45 14.76
N THR A 116 15.05 -5.42 15.54
CA THR A 116 14.25 -5.58 16.76
C THR A 116 12.87 -6.16 16.44
N ALA A 117 12.19 -5.66 15.39
CA ALA A 117 10.90 -6.17 14.95
C ALA A 117 10.96 -7.65 14.55
N ILE A 118 11.99 -8.04 13.80
CA ILE A 118 12.21 -9.44 13.40
C ILE A 118 12.40 -10.33 14.63
N VAL A 119 13.27 -9.92 15.58
CA VAL A 119 13.53 -10.68 16.81
C VAL A 119 12.24 -10.82 17.64
N VAL A 120 11.50 -9.74 17.83
CA VAL A 120 10.22 -9.78 18.57
C VAL A 120 9.22 -10.71 17.90
N THR A 121 9.09 -10.64 16.59
CA THR A 121 8.17 -11.51 15.83
C THR A 121 8.55 -12.99 15.97
N LEU A 122 9.84 -13.31 15.86
CA LEU A 122 10.33 -14.68 16.04
C LEU A 122 10.10 -15.20 17.48
N VAL A 123 10.36 -14.37 18.49
CA VAL A 123 10.11 -14.72 19.90
C VAL A 123 8.61 -14.95 20.15
N VAL A 124 7.75 -14.02 19.69
CA VAL A 124 6.31 -14.16 19.82
C VAL A 124 5.83 -15.44 19.09
N GLY A 125 6.26 -15.67 17.86
CA GLY A 125 5.91 -16.86 17.09
C GLY A 125 6.35 -18.17 17.78
N ALA A 126 7.56 -18.18 18.37
CA ALA A 126 8.07 -19.32 19.10
C ALA A 126 7.32 -19.58 20.43
N VAL A 127 6.98 -18.52 21.16
CA VAL A 127 6.26 -18.61 22.46
C VAL A 127 4.80 -19.02 22.27
N THR A 128 4.11 -18.39 21.32
CA THR A 128 2.70 -18.66 21.05
C THR A 128 2.46 -19.93 20.26
N ASN A 129 3.53 -20.54 19.70
CA ASN A 129 3.44 -21.71 18.82
C ASN A 129 2.45 -21.53 17.65
N ILE A 130 2.22 -20.30 17.21
CA ILE A 130 1.40 -19.98 16.04
C ILE A 130 1.95 -20.75 14.83
N GLY A 131 1.08 -21.56 14.21
CA GLY A 131 1.45 -22.44 13.10
C GLY A 131 1.81 -23.89 13.47
N LYS A 132 1.87 -24.27 14.76
CA LYS A 132 1.93 -25.69 15.15
C LYS A 132 0.58 -26.35 14.85
N GLY A 133 0.56 -27.22 13.86
CA GLY A 133 -0.67 -27.88 13.36
C GLY A 133 -1.10 -27.40 11.98
N ALA A 134 -0.69 -26.22 11.56
CA ALA A 134 -0.92 -25.75 10.20
C ALA A 134 -0.29 -26.67 9.14
N GLY A 135 0.85 -27.31 9.45
CA GLY A 135 1.52 -28.26 8.55
C GLY A 135 0.67 -29.48 8.16
N ALA A 136 -0.26 -29.90 9.02
CA ALA A 136 -1.17 -31.01 8.69
C ALA A 136 -2.32 -30.54 7.75
N VAL A 137 -2.75 -29.29 7.89
CA VAL A 137 -3.74 -28.67 7.00
C VAL A 137 -3.12 -28.26 5.67
N PHE A 138 -1.85 -27.85 5.70
CA PHE A 138 -1.09 -27.48 4.48
C PHE A 138 -0.50 -28.69 3.75
N ALA A 139 -0.48 -29.89 4.33
CA ALA A 139 0.01 -31.10 3.64
C ALA A 139 -0.91 -31.51 2.47
N ASP A 140 -2.20 -31.17 2.53
CA ASP A 140 -3.15 -31.37 1.42
C ASP A 140 -3.10 -30.26 0.35
N ILE A 141 -2.36 -29.15 0.63
CA ILE A 141 -2.19 -28.00 -0.29
C ILE A 141 -0.83 -28.12 -1.02
N SER A 142 -0.42 -29.31 -1.41
CA SER A 142 0.82 -29.52 -2.17
C SER A 142 0.90 -28.65 -3.43
N SER A 143 -0.22 -28.42 -4.11
CA SER A 143 -0.28 -27.58 -5.31
C SER A 143 -0.08 -26.09 -5.03
N VAL A 144 -0.57 -25.57 -3.89
CA VAL A 144 -0.37 -24.16 -3.51
C VAL A 144 1.05 -23.95 -2.96
N THR A 145 1.57 -24.95 -2.24
CA THR A 145 2.93 -24.90 -1.70
C THR A 145 3.96 -24.98 -2.82
N GLU A 146 3.73 -25.80 -3.86
CA GLU A 146 4.60 -25.85 -5.04
C GLU A 146 4.56 -24.56 -5.86
N ALA A 147 3.38 -23.96 -6.07
CA ALA A 147 3.24 -22.67 -6.74
C ALA A 147 3.86 -21.53 -5.92
N THR A 148 3.76 -21.57 -4.59
CA THR A 148 4.36 -20.57 -3.71
C THR A 148 5.88 -20.79 -3.60
N LEU A 149 6.33 -22.04 -3.48
CA LEU A 149 7.76 -22.39 -3.46
C LEU A 149 8.41 -22.11 -4.82
N SER A 150 7.75 -22.37 -5.95
CA SER A 150 8.28 -22.01 -7.26
C SER A 150 8.30 -20.49 -7.45
N ALA A 151 7.32 -19.75 -6.94
CA ALA A 151 7.37 -18.29 -6.92
C ALA A 151 8.50 -17.75 -6.02
N TYR A 152 8.79 -18.42 -4.90
CA TYR A 152 9.95 -18.08 -4.06
C TYR A 152 11.28 -18.59 -4.66
N GLN A 153 11.28 -19.67 -5.43
CA GLN A 153 12.45 -20.17 -6.15
C GLN A 153 12.73 -19.37 -7.42
N GLU A 154 11.71 -18.86 -8.10
CA GLU A 154 11.86 -17.85 -9.16
C GLU A 154 12.31 -16.50 -8.62
N MET A 155 12.09 -16.23 -7.32
CA MET A 155 12.78 -15.19 -6.55
C MET A 155 14.13 -15.71 -6.01
N GLU A 156 14.89 -16.51 -6.75
CA GLU A 156 16.34 -16.58 -6.55
C GLU A 156 16.93 -15.22 -6.92
N THR A 157 16.55 -14.23 -6.13
CA THR A 157 17.18 -12.93 -6.15
C THR A 157 18.50 -13.14 -5.46
N SER A 158 19.46 -13.60 -6.23
CA SER A 158 20.85 -13.67 -5.84
C SER A 158 21.22 -12.31 -5.21
N PHE A 159 22.03 -12.31 -4.16
CA PHE A 159 22.38 -11.09 -3.43
C PHE A 159 22.92 -9.98 -4.35
N ASP A 160 23.63 -10.37 -5.41
CA ASP A 160 24.07 -9.48 -6.48
C ASP A 160 22.90 -8.83 -7.24
N THR A 161 21.85 -9.58 -7.56
CA THR A 161 20.63 -9.05 -8.22
C THR A 161 19.90 -8.07 -7.30
N ILE A 162 19.82 -8.34 -5.99
CA ILE A 162 19.26 -7.39 -5.02
C ILE A 162 20.08 -6.11 -5.03
N LEU A 163 21.42 -6.20 -4.98
CA LEU A 163 22.29 -5.03 -5.01
C LEU A 163 22.19 -4.26 -6.33
N LEU A 164 22.08 -4.96 -7.46
CA LEU A 164 21.89 -4.31 -8.77
C LEU A 164 20.55 -3.60 -8.86
N ASN A 165 19.48 -4.16 -8.30
CA ASN A 165 18.15 -3.52 -8.25
C ASN A 165 18.09 -2.26 -7.37
N LEU A 166 19.09 -2.07 -6.48
CA LEU A 166 19.23 -0.82 -5.73
C LEU A 166 19.76 0.33 -6.61
N VAL A 167 20.50 -0.01 -7.68
CA VAL A 167 21.08 1.00 -8.57
C VAL A 167 20.02 1.46 -9.58
N PRO A 168 19.68 2.76 -9.60
CA PRO A 168 18.70 3.27 -10.56
C PRO A 168 19.19 3.04 -11.99
N SER A 169 18.37 2.42 -12.81
CA SER A 169 18.68 2.19 -14.23
C SER A 169 18.08 3.28 -15.14
N ASN A 170 16.84 3.65 -14.85
CA ASN A 170 16.09 4.67 -15.57
C ASN A 170 14.99 5.24 -14.69
N ILE A 171 15.00 6.55 -14.46
CA ILE A 171 14.03 7.22 -13.58
C ILE A 171 12.59 6.92 -13.98
N ALA A 172 12.27 6.93 -15.28
CA ALA A 172 10.91 6.68 -15.73
C ALA A 172 10.51 5.20 -15.57
N ALA A 173 11.43 4.26 -15.81
CA ALA A 173 11.21 2.84 -15.62
C ALA A 173 11.06 2.49 -14.13
N ASP A 174 11.93 3.03 -13.26
CA ASP A 174 11.88 2.82 -11.82
C ASP A 174 10.60 3.38 -11.20
N LEU A 175 10.11 4.55 -11.68
CA LEU A 175 8.82 5.12 -11.29
C LEU A 175 7.64 4.23 -11.74
N ALA A 176 7.70 3.69 -12.95
CA ALA A 176 6.64 2.82 -13.48
C ALA A 176 6.61 1.42 -12.83
N ALA A 177 7.78 0.94 -12.37
CA ALA A 177 7.94 -0.35 -11.71
C ALA A 177 7.74 -0.28 -10.17
N ASP A 178 7.40 0.91 -9.61
CA ASP A 178 7.33 1.16 -8.16
C ASP A 178 8.62 0.75 -7.42
N ASN A 179 9.79 0.89 -8.05
CA ASN A 179 11.08 0.62 -7.43
C ASN A 179 11.44 1.74 -6.43
N ILE A 180 10.83 1.65 -5.23
CA ILE A 180 10.91 2.69 -4.21
C ILE A 180 12.36 3.00 -3.82
N VAL A 181 13.23 1.99 -3.76
CA VAL A 181 14.63 2.16 -3.32
C VAL A 181 15.41 2.95 -4.36
N ALA A 182 15.28 2.62 -5.65
CA ALA A 182 15.90 3.38 -6.74
C ALA A 182 15.39 4.83 -6.75
N ILE A 183 14.09 5.05 -6.54
CA ILE A 183 13.48 6.39 -6.45
C ILE A 183 14.10 7.21 -5.31
N ILE A 184 14.30 6.60 -4.13
CA ILE A 184 14.94 7.27 -2.98
C ILE A 184 16.39 7.62 -3.31
N ILE A 185 17.15 6.75 -3.95
CA ILE A 185 18.54 7.01 -4.34
C ILE A 185 18.61 8.19 -5.31
N ILE A 186 17.73 8.22 -6.31
CA ILE A 186 17.62 9.35 -7.24
C ILE A 186 17.28 10.64 -6.49
N ALA A 187 16.31 10.59 -5.58
CA ALA A 187 15.90 11.75 -4.79
C ALA A 187 17.05 12.29 -3.93
N VAL A 188 17.83 11.40 -3.31
CA VAL A 188 19.02 11.76 -2.53
C VAL A 188 20.08 12.37 -3.43
N ALA A 189 20.35 11.79 -4.61
CA ALA A 189 21.33 12.30 -5.55
C ALA A 189 20.98 13.73 -6.01
N VAL A 190 19.70 13.98 -6.35
CA VAL A 190 19.20 15.32 -6.72
C VAL A 190 19.36 16.30 -5.56
N ALA A 191 19.03 15.89 -4.33
CA ALA A 191 19.15 16.75 -3.16
C ALA A 191 20.63 17.07 -2.83
N VAL A 192 21.54 16.09 -2.93
CA VAL A 192 22.99 16.30 -2.74
C VAL A 192 23.54 17.28 -3.78
N ALA A 193 23.19 17.09 -5.04
CA ALA A 193 23.59 18.00 -6.13
C ALA A 193 23.08 19.43 -5.87
N TYR A 194 21.80 19.57 -5.46
CA TYR A 194 21.23 20.87 -5.10
C TYR A 194 22.03 21.56 -3.98
N VAL A 195 22.25 20.86 -2.87
CA VAL A 195 22.98 21.43 -1.71
C VAL A 195 24.44 21.74 -2.08
N SER A 196 25.07 20.96 -2.97
CA SER A 196 26.41 21.23 -3.47
C SER A 196 26.49 22.57 -4.22
N ILE A 197 25.62 22.73 -5.22
CA ILE A 197 25.57 23.95 -6.04
C ILE A 197 25.20 25.16 -5.18
N SER A 198 24.22 25.01 -4.29
CA SER A 198 23.82 26.08 -3.36
C SER A 198 24.98 26.56 -2.48
N SER A 199 25.86 25.63 -2.04
CA SER A 199 27.00 25.94 -1.18
C SER A 199 28.16 26.59 -1.95
N GLU A 200 28.35 26.25 -3.23
CA GLU A 200 29.50 26.66 -4.05
C GLU A 200 29.21 27.92 -4.86
N GLU A 201 28.01 28.03 -5.42
CA GLU A 201 27.62 29.08 -6.35
C GLU A 201 26.60 30.09 -5.80
N GLY A 202 26.05 29.82 -4.63
CA GLY A 202 25.03 30.62 -3.98
C GLY A 202 23.60 30.10 -4.14
N GLU A 203 22.77 30.35 -3.14
CA GLU A 203 21.38 29.84 -3.07
C GLU A 203 20.50 30.40 -4.21
N ASP A 204 20.79 31.60 -4.68
CA ASP A 204 19.99 32.29 -5.73
C ASP A 204 19.91 31.50 -7.03
N LYS A 205 20.99 30.81 -7.41
CA LYS A 205 21.05 30.04 -8.68
C LYS A 205 20.14 28.81 -8.68
N VAL A 206 19.91 28.22 -7.51
CA VAL A 206 19.11 27.00 -7.35
C VAL A 206 17.74 27.27 -6.73
N LEU A 207 17.45 28.51 -6.36
CA LEU A 207 16.19 28.92 -5.73
C LEU A 207 14.96 28.56 -6.60
N VAL A 208 15.09 28.66 -7.91
CA VAL A 208 14.02 28.29 -8.86
C VAL A 208 13.66 26.80 -8.73
N ILE A 209 14.67 25.93 -8.62
CA ILE A 209 14.48 24.47 -8.45
C ILE A 209 13.76 24.19 -7.14
N LYS A 210 14.16 24.83 -6.04
CA LYS A 210 13.50 24.71 -4.72
C LYS A 210 12.02 25.07 -4.79
N LYS A 211 11.72 26.24 -5.37
CA LYS A 211 10.33 26.70 -5.56
C LYS A 211 9.51 25.76 -6.43
N LEU A 212 10.11 25.21 -7.49
CA LEU A 212 9.45 24.24 -8.36
C LEU A 212 9.11 22.95 -7.59
N ILE A 213 10.08 22.39 -6.87
CA ILE A 213 9.87 21.17 -6.08
C ILE A 213 8.79 21.38 -5.00
N GLU A 214 8.79 22.53 -4.32
CA GLU A 214 7.77 22.88 -3.33
C GLU A 214 6.38 23.04 -3.96
N ALA A 215 6.28 23.64 -5.14
CA ALA A 215 5.02 23.77 -5.88
C ALA A 215 4.49 22.41 -6.32
N VAL A 216 5.35 21.57 -6.91
CA VAL A 216 4.99 20.20 -7.34
C VAL A 216 4.56 19.37 -6.12
N LYS A 217 5.29 19.46 -5.01
CA LYS A 217 4.92 18.80 -3.74
C LYS A 217 3.52 19.19 -3.30
N LYS A 218 3.19 20.48 -3.28
CA LYS A 218 1.86 20.96 -2.88
C LYS A 218 0.77 20.39 -3.78
N VAL A 219 0.98 20.34 -5.09
CA VAL A 219 0.01 19.77 -6.05
C VAL A 219 -0.19 18.28 -5.77
N ILE A 220 0.90 17.50 -5.67
CA ILE A 220 0.83 16.05 -5.44
C ILE A 220 0.15 15.74 -4.10
N PHE A 221 0.49 16.47 -3.03
CA PHE A 221 -0.12 16.27 -1.72
C PHE A 221 -1.61 16.65 -1.70
N ASN A 222 -2.02 17.64 -2.48
CA ASN A 222 -3.41 17.99 -2.64
C ASN A 222 -4.21 16.90 -3.38
N ILE A 223 -3.62 16.33 -4.45
CA ILE A 223 -4.22 15.16 -5.13
C ILE A 223 -4.32 13.97 -4.17
N LEU A 224 -3.25 13.71 -3.39
CA LEU A 224 -3.24 12.64 -2.39
C LEU A 224 -4.35 12.85 -1.35
N ALA A 225 -4.57 14.07 -0.88
CA ALA A 225 -5.65 14.39 0.05
C ALA A 225 -7.03 14.01 -0.51
N TYR A 226 -7.32 14.37 -1.77
CA TYR A 226 -8.57 13.97 -2.43
C TYR A 226 -8.72 12.45 -2.53
N VAL A 227 -7.63 11.73 -2.81
CA VAL A 227 -7.68 10.26 -2.87
C VAL A 227 -7.90 9.67 -1.47
N ILE A 228 -7.26 10.23 -0.44
CA ILE A 228 -7.47 9.81 0.96
C ILE A 228 -8.92 10.03 1.39
N ASP A 229 -9.57 11.09 0.94
CA ASP A 229 -10.99 11.35 1.25
C ASP A 229 -11.94 10.26 0.74
N LEU A 230 -11.50 9.47 -0.25
CA LEU A 230 -12.25 8.31 -0.75
C LEU A 230 -12.05 7.05 0.10
N THR A 231 -11.15 7.06 1.09
CA THR A 231 -10.79 5.89 1.92
C THR A 231 -11.99 5.17 2.54
N PRO A 232 -12.98 5.83 3.17
CA PRO A 232 -14.10 5.13 3.78
C PRO A 232 -14.91 4.29 2.79
N TYR A 233 -15.09 4.80 1.56
CA TYR A 233 -15.82 4.11 0.50
C TYR A 233 -15.04 2.91 -0.02
N ALA A 234 -13.75 3.09 -0.21
CA ALA A 234 -12.85 2.02 -0.64
C ALA A 234 -12.73 0.91 0.42
N VAL A 235 -12.60 1.28 1.70
CA VAL A 235 -12.56 0.33 2.82
C VAL A 235 -13.85 -0.49 2.87
N LEU A 236 -15.02 0.12 2.73
CA LEU A 236 -16.29 -0.61 2.66
C LEU A 236 -16.27 -1.64 1.52
N CYS A 237 -15.84 -1.23 0.32
CA CYS A 237 -15.81 -2.10 -0.85
C CYS A 237 -14.82 -3.27 -0.68
N LEU A 238 -13.61 -2.98 -0.23
CA LEU A 238 -12.55 -3.98 -0.05
C LEU A 238 -12.89 -4.96 1.07
N THR A 239 -13.40 -4.48 2.21
CA THR A 239 -13.82 -5.37 3.31
C THR A 239 -15.00 -6.25 2.95
N ALA A 240 -15.95 -5.75 2.14
CA ALA A 240 -17.03 -6.57 1.62
C ALA A 240 -16.51 -7.73 0.76
N CYS A 241 -15.59 -7.45 -0.15
CA CYS A 241 -14.97 -8.48 -0.99
C CYS A 241 -14.15 -9.49 -0.18
N SER A 242 -13.34 -9.01 0.79
CA SER A 242 -12.54 -9.89 1.65
C SER A 242 -13.40 -10.77 2.55
N ALA A 243 -14.47 -10.22 3.14
CA ALA A 243 -15.39 -10.99 3.97
C ALA A 243 -16.14 -12.06 3.17
N SER A 244 -16.54 -11.75 1.93
CA SER A 244 -17.14 -12.73 1.03
C SER A 244 -16.17 -13.86 0.66
N GLN A 245 -14.91 -13.54 0.36
CA GLN A 245 -13.88 -14.53 0.05
C GLN A 245 -13.62 -15.46 1.22
N LEU A 246 -13.46 -14.92 2.43
CA LEU A 246 -13.25 -15.72 3.65
C LEU A 246 -14.38 -16.72 3.91
N LEU A 247 -15.62 -16.36 3.59
CA LEU A 247 -16.77 -17.26 3.79
C LEU A 247 -16.95 -18.26 2.65
N SER A 248 -16.54 -17.90 1.45
CA SER A 248 -16.63 -18.77 0.27
C SER A 248 -15.52 -19.82 0.27
N ASP A 249 -14.38 -19.51 0.89
CA ASP A 249 -13.24 -20.40 0.98
C ASP A 249 -13.28 -21.17 2.31
N LYS A 250 -13.78 -22.40 2.26
CA LYS A 250 -13.88 -23.28 3.44
C LYS A 250 -12.51 -23.53 4.07
N GLU A 251 -11.44 -23.56 3.28
CA GLU A 251 -10.08 -23.79 3.77
C GLU A 251 -9.58 -22.54 4.55
N ALA A 252 -9.89 -21.34 4.08
CA ALA A 252 -9.58 -20.10 4.80
C ALA A 252 -10.36 -20.01 6.14
N LEU A 253 -11.58 -20.51 6.19
CA LEU A 253 -12.39 -20.57 7.40
C LEU A 253 -11.82 -21.57 8.41
N TYR A 254 -11.38 -22.74 7.97
CA TYR A 254 -10.70 -23.72 8.83
C TYR A 254 -9.38 -23.17 9.36
N SER A 255 -8.57 -22.48 8.53
CA SER A 255 -7.31 -21.88 8.98
C SER A 255 -7.54 -20.80 10.06
N LEU A 256 -8.60 -20.03 9.96
CA LEU A 256 -8.98 -19.03 10.97
C LEU A 256 -9.40 -19.71 12.30
N TYR A 257 -10.12 -20.83 12.23
CA TYR A 257 -10.54 -21.60 13.40
C TYR A 257 -9.36 -22.23 14.16
N PHE A 258 -8.30 -22.61 13.45
CA PHE A 258 -7.07 -23.14 14.07
C PHE A 258 -6.12 -22.05 14.60
N LEU A 259 -6.33 -20.78 14.23
CA LEU A 259 -5.55 -19.63 14.71
C LEU A 259 -6.12 -19.02 16.02
N LEU A 260 -7.38 -19.32 16.36
CA LEU A 260 -8.05 -18.94 17.60
C LEU A 260 -7.95 -20.03 18.66
#